data_e37964866a6350a744da605c75913a65
#
_entry.id   e37964866a6350a744da605c75913a65
#
_cell.length_a   1.000
_cell.length_b   1.000
_cell.length_c   1.000
_cell.angle_alpha   90.00
_cell.angle_beta   90.00
_cell.angle_gamma   90.00
#
_symmetry.space_group_name_H-M   'P 1'
#
loop_
_entity.id
_entity.type
_entity.pdbx_description
1 polymer ?
#
loop_
_entity_poly.entity_id
_entity_poly.type
_entity_poly.pdbx_seq_one_letter_code
_entity_poly.pdbx_strand_id
1 'polypeptide(L)'
;MNKKAIITALIAFVAMAGQGQTANDYWIAADKALAAGNTDSTFYYLNLFREHFGRQYAAAYTTFLTDEDYRILHNDARWTAFMDSMRTYKHEAEDKQEIAYPRKTVVEDFNAPIVNRYDIHLDIDVEKKTLDVTATAQIDFKGRESMDFTLWRYSVINHIRCKKKDLAYTFDTTAKSPNQYIRQGAPLRLSAPKSKGKCEITLEYTCNLDSLDSWMSSMEKDWVQLGYYMAWFPINSDSRDFTANVSVSINDNYTVSGSGIVERLGNEWNMLQPWGGFDLQIVASPNLKSKKMTSNGRTFEVVYTDFADVDVDSALVACDKALRFYTKLFKTNPSNNYIKFLVVPSRGGGISRKNFIAYTARRFNENFKTAIGHEMGHFWWNKAPTFSWEDWLNEGFAEFSMLWYIKCHFSKHIFDCYLEACCENARHACPIYEVDRDSPEAYDALYNKGALLLYDLSQKVGVEKFFGFIQGVAEREISSTGQLLKYAEDTLGHDVKEWIEDRIKS
;
A
#
# COMPACT_ATOMS: atom_id res chain seq x y z
N MET A 1 16.10 -11.97 -38.04
CA MET A 1 15.11 -11.14 -38.75
C MET A 1 15.83 -10.17 -39.67
N ASN A 2 15.36 -9.98 -40.90
CA ASN A 2 16.05 -9.23 -41.97
C ASN A 2 15.96 -7.70 -41.67
N LYS A 3 17.06 -6.95 -41.78
CA LYS A 3 17.10 -5.49 -41.54
C LYS A 3 15.95 -4.71 -42.25
N LYS A 4 15.49 -5.19 -43.41
CA LYS A 4 14.31 -4.63 -44.09
C LYS A 4 13.00 -4.81 -43.33
N ALA A 5 12.79 -5.91 -42.59
CA ALA A 5 11.57 -6.13 -41.79
C ALA A 5 11.54 -5.22 -40.56
N ILE A 6 12.70 -4.93 -39.97
CA ILE A 6 12.82 -4.00 -38.82
C ILE A 6 12.55 -2.56 -39.29
N ILE A 7 13.10 -2.15 -40.44
CA ILE A 7 12.86 -0.82 -41.02
C ILE A 7 11.38 -0.66 -41.42
N THR A 8 10.74 -1.70 -41.98
CA THR A 8 9.33 -1.66 -42.35
C THR A 8 8.40 -1.62 -41.13
N ALA A 9 8.75 -2.31 -40.04
CA ALA A 9 8.02 -2.21 -38.76
C ALA A 9 8.20 -0.82 -38.12
N LEU A 10 9.41 -0.23 -38.16
CA LEU A 10 9.68 1.14 -37.74
C LEU A 10 8.89 2.17 -38.57
N ILE A 11 8.86 2.03 -39.89
CA ILE A 11 8.11 2.93 -40.79
C ILE A 11 6.60 2.79 -40.61
N ALA A 12 6.09 1.59 -40.36
CA ALA A 12 4.67 1.38 -40.07
C ALA A 12 4.27 2.00 -38.71
N PHE A 13 5.15 1.99 -37.71
CA PHE A 13 4.90 2.63 -36.40
C PHE A 13 5.00 4.16 -36.47
N VAL A 14 5.94 4.69 -37.27
CA VAL A 14 6.07 6.14 -37.53
C VAL A 14 4.89 6.68 -38.34
N ALA A 15 4.29 5.89 -39.25
CA ALA A 15 3.09 6.29 -39.98
C ALA A 15 1.82 6.30 -39.13
N MET A 16 1.80 5.65 -37.96
CA MET A 16 0.73 5.72 -36.97
C MET A 16 0.91 6.87 -35.96
N ALA A 17 2.03 7.60 -35.99
CA ALA A 17 2.37 8.72 -35.11
C ALA A 17 1.53 10.00 -35.35
N GLY A 18 0.47 9.92 -36.09
CA GLY A 18 -0.32 11.03 -36.53
C GLY A 18 -1.72 11.18 -35.96
N GLN A 19 -2.08 10.62 -34.81
CA GLN A 19 -3.22 11.03 -33.97
C GLN A 19 -3.46 9.97 -32.86
N GLY A 20 -3.17 10.32 -31.61
CA GLY A 20 -3.68 9.59 -30.45
C GLY A 20 -2.69 8.70 -29.67
N GLN A 21 -1.39 8.75 -29.92
CA GLN A 21 -0.43 8.04 -29.06
C GLN A 21 -0.30 8.74 -27.71
N THR A 22 -0.34 7.93 -26.62
CA THR A 22 -0.21 8.39 -25.23
C THR A 22 1.21 8.25 -24.72
N ALA A 23 1.54 8.92 -23.63
CA ALA A 23 2.82 8.72 -22.92
C ALA A 23 3.09 7.25 -22.61
N ASN A 24 2.04 6.52 -22.22
CA ASN A 24 2.11 5.11 -21.89
C ASN A 24 2.47 4.23 -23.09
N ASP A 25 2.06 4.59 -24.30
CA ASP A 25 2.39 3.83 -25.51
C ASP A 25 3.89 3.87 -25.82
N TYR A 26 4.51 5.06 -25.65
CA TYR A 26 5.96 5.20 -25.84
C TYR A 26 6.74 4.49 -24.73
N TRP A 27 6.29 4.57 -23.49
CA TRP A 27 6.92 3.88 -22.37
C TRP A 27 6.87 2.36 -22.56
N ILE A 28 5.71 1.80 -22.87
CA ILE A 28 5.54 0.37 -23.18
C ILE A 28 6.40 -0.06 -24.37
N ALA A 29 6.53 0.79 -25.39
CA ALA A 29 7.36 0.49 -26.54
C ALA A 29 8.86 0.48 -26.18
N ALA A 30 9.30 1.38 -25.29
CA ALA A 30 10.66 1.39 -24.75
C ALA A 30 10.93 0.11 -23.93
N ASP A 31 10.03 -0.27 -23.04
CA ASP A 31 10.13 -1.50 -22.23
C ASP A 31 10.24 -2.76 -23.11
N LYS A 32 9.39 -2.85 -24.15
CA LYS A 32 9.42 -3.97 -25.10
C LYS A 32 10.74 -4.03 -25.89
N ALA A 33 11.25 -2.88 -26.30
CA ALA A 33 12.53 -2.79 -27.01
C ALA A 33 13.69 -3.19 -26.10
N LEU A 34 13.66 -2.74 -24.84
CA LEU A 34 14.64 -3.07 -23.82
C LEU A 34 14.65 -4.57 -23.51
N ALA A 35 13.48 -5.16 -23.28
CA ALA A 35 13.32 -6.60 -23.05
C ALA A 35 13.78 -7.45 -24.25
N ALA A 36 13.70 -6.91 -25.48
CA ALA A 36 14.24 -7.53 -26.68
C ALA A 36 15.75 -7.32 -26.88
N GLY A 37 16.44 -6.62 -25.97
CA GLY A 37 17.85 -6.28 -26.05
C GLY A 37 18.19 -5.23 -27.14
N ASN A 38 17.19 -4.48 -27.62
CA ASN A 38 17.37 -3.48 -28.68
C ASN A 38 17.52 -2.08 -28.05
N THR A 39 18.73 -1.77 -27.62
CA THR A 39 19.10 -0.50 -27.00
C THR A 39 18.79 0.72 -27.86
N ASP A 40 19.02 0.66 -29.18
CA ASP A 40 18.75 1.79 -30.05
C ASP A 40 17.26 2.10 -30.17
N SER A 41 16.43 1.08 -30.31
CA SER A 41 14.97 1.25 -30.28
C SER A 41 14.47 1.72 -28.90
N THR A 42 15.08 1.27 -27.83
CA THR A 42 14.75 1.75 -26.48
C THR A 42 14.97 3.26 -26.39
N PHE A 43 16.15 3.76 -26.75
CA PHE A 43 16.43 5.20 -26.72
C PHE A 43 15.57 5.98 -27.72
N TYR A 44 15.22 5.41 -28.85
CA TYR A 44 14.29 6.04 -29.78
C TYR A 44 12.95 6.34 -29.12
N TYR A 45 12.33 5.35 -28.45
CA TYR A 45 11.05 5.54 -27.77
C TYR A 45 11.14 6.40 -26.51
N LEU A 46 12.21 6.30 -25.73
CA LEU A 46 12.47 7.18 -24.59
C LEU A 46 12.60 8.65 -25.03
N ASN A 47 13.26 8.92 -26.14
CA ASN A 47 13.36 10.27 -26.68
C ASN A 47 12.02 10.80 -27.18
N LEU A 48 11.20 9.98 -27.84
CA LEU A 48 9.83 10.36 -28.21
C LEU A 48 8.98 10.65 -26.99
N PHE A 49 9.07 9.83 -25.94
CA PHE A 49 8.41 10.11 -24.66
C PHE A 49 8.86 11.46 -24.09
N ARG A 50 10.17 11.70 -24.01
CA ARG A 50 10.74 12.95 -23.50
C ARG A 50 10.27 14.17 -24.30
N GLU A 51 10.31 14.10 -25.63
CA GLU A 51 9.97 15.21 -26.52
C GLU A 51 8.48 15.57 -26.45
N HIS A 52 7.60 14.58 -26.44
CA HIS A 52 6.17 14.80 -26.49
C HIS A 52 5.50 14.95 -25.13
N PHE A 53 6.04 14.28 -24.11
CA PHE A 53 5.39 14.12 -22.81
C PHE A 53 6.31 14.41 -21.60
N GLY A 54 7.63 14.53 -21.80
CA GLY A 54 8.59 14.65 -20.71
C GLY A 54 8.29 15.80 -19.74
N ARG A 55 7.80 16.93 -20.22
CA ARG A 55 7.40 18.05 -19.34
C ARG A 55 6.11 17.78 -18.57
N GLN A 56 5.16 17.09 -19.15
CA GLN A 56 3.89 16.71 -18.51
C GLN A 56 4.09 15.62 -17.46
N TYR A 57 5.03 14.71 -17.71
CA TYR A 57 5.34 13.58 -16.82
C TYR A 57 6.74 13.71 -16.21
N ALA A 58 7.12 14.91 -15.86
CA ALA A 58 8.46 15.21 -15.33
C ALA A 58 8.77 14.43 -14.03
N ALA A 59 7.76 14.16 -13.21
CA ALA A 59 7.88 13.31 -12.02
C ALA A 59 8.33 11.87 -12.32
N ALA A 60 8.18 11.38 -13.57
CA ALA A 60 8.69 10.08 -13.99
C ALA A 60 10.23 9.96 -13.89
N TYR A 61 10.95 11.07 -13.72
CA TYR A 61 12.39 11.08 -13.48
C TYR A 61 12.81 10.10 -12.37
N THR A 62 12.17 10.16 -11.22
CA THR A 62 12.52 9.30 -10.07
C THR A 62 12.14 7.84 -10.30
N THR A 63 11.08 7.58 -11.07
CA THR A 63 10.73 6.22 -11.50
C THR A 63 11.80 5.63 -12.43
N PHE A 64 12.23 6.36 -13.46
CA PHE A 64 13.31 5.91 -14.35
C PHE A 64 14.62 5.69 -13.59
N LEU A 65 14.92 6.51 -12.60
CA LEU A 65 16.15 6.44 -11.81
C LEU A 65 16.24 5.14 -11.00
N THR A 66 15.12 4.66 -10.47
CA THR A 66 15.04 3.48 -9.59
C THR A 66 14.62 2.21 -10.30
N ASP A 67 14.08 2.29 -11.54
CA ASP A 67 13.62 1.13 -12.28
C ASP A 67 14.79 0.24 -12.73
N GLU A 68 14.77 -0.99 -12.21
CA GLU A 68 15.78 -2.00 -12.45
C GLU A 68 15.95 -2.33 -13.94
N ASP A 69 14.89 -2.29 -14.72
CA ASP A 69 14.92 -2.68 -16.13
C ASP A 69 15.82 -1.76 -16.93
N TYR A 70 15.87 -0.48 -16.57
CA TYR A 70 16.71 0.52 -17.22
C TYR A 70 18.16 0.55 -16.73
N ARG A 71 18.52 -0.18 -15.67
CA ARG A 71 19.90 -0.19 -15.12
C ARG A 71 20.97 -0.56 -16.14
N ILE A 72 20.65 -1.42 -17.06
CA ILE A 72 21.56 -1.79 -18.16
C ILE A 72 21.98 -0.59 -19.00
N LEU A 73 21.18 0.48 -19.00
CA LEU A 73 21.43 1.71 -19.76
C LEU A 73 22.23 2.76 -18.98
N HIS A 74 22.39 2.62 -17.65
CA HIS A 74 22.96 3.66 -16.78
C HIS A 74 24.41 4.05 -17.19
N ASN A 75 25.15 3.17 -17.84
CA ASN A 75 26.50 3.45 -18.35
C ASN A 75 26.51 4.00 -19.80
N ASP A 76 25.35 4.18 -20.45
CA ASP A 76 25.25 4.75 -21.79
C ASP A 76 25.11 6.28 -21.71
N ALA A 77 25.91 7.02 -22.47
CA ALA A 77 25.86 8.49 -22.46
C ALA A 77 24.47 9.04 -22.86
N ARG A 78 23.71 8.29 -23.67
CA ARG A 78 22.34 8.65 -24.06
C ARG A 78 21.38 8.60 -22.86
N TRP A 79 21.61 7.66 -21.92
CA TRP A 79 20.85 7.59 -20.67
C TRP A 79 21.10 8.82 -19.82
N THR A 80 22.35 9.18 -19.62
CA THR A 80 22.69 10.40 -18.86
C THR A 80 22.02 11.62 -19.47
N ALA A 81 22.08 11.81 -20.78
CA ALA A 81 21.44 12.94 -21.47
C ALA A 81 19.90 12.92 -21.34
N PHE A 82 19.27 11.74 -21.40
CA PHE A 82 17.84 11.57 -21.16
C PHE A 82 17.46 11.96 -19.73
N MET A 83 18.17 11.43 -18.74
CA MET A 83 17.91 11.66 -17.33
C MET A 83 18.16 13.12 -16.93
N ASP A 84 19.23 13.76 -17.43
CA ASP A 84 19.50 15.18 -17.20
C ASP A 84 18.35 16.07 -17.71
N SER A 85 17.81 15.71 -18.89
CA SER A 85 16.65 16.42 -19.44
C SER A 85 15.40 16.23 -18.57
N MET A 86 15.12 15.01 -18.13
CA MET A 86 13.96 14.71 -17.28
C MET A 86 14.08 15.40 -15.91
N ARG A 87 15.26 15.42 -15.30
CA ARG A 87 15.55 16.16 -14.07
C ARG A 87 15.30 17.66 -14.26
N THR A 88 15.81 18.24 -15.36
CA THR A 88 15.59 19.65 -15.69
C THR A 88 14.09 19.96 -15.79
N TYR A 89 13.33 19.13 -16.47
CA TYR A 89 11.87 19.33 -16.59
C TYR A 89 11.15 19.24 -15.24
N LYS A 90 11.59 18.31 -14.37
CA LYS A 90 11.06 18.19 -13.01
C LYS A 90 11.33 19.46 -12.21
N HIS A 91 12.57 19.93 -12.19
CA HIS A 91 12.94 21.16 -11.48
C HIS A 91 12.22 22.40 -12.04
N GLU A 92 12.14 22.56 -13.37
CA GLU A 92 11.40 23.65 -13.99
C GLU A 92 9.88 23.63 -13.67
N ALA A 93 9.29 22.45 -13.50
CA ALA A 93 7.90 22.32 -13.11
C ALA A 93 7.69 22.68 -11.65
N GLU A 94 8.55 22.19 -10.76
CA GLU A 94 8.49 22.42 -9.32
C GLU A 94 8.78 23.88 -8.95
N ASP A 95 9.82 24.48 -9.55
CA ASP A 95 10.22 25.87 -9.27
C ASP A 95 9.14 26.91 -9.66
N LYS A 96 8.16 26.50 -10.48
CA LYS A 96 7.00 27.33 -10.85
C LYS A 96 5.79 27.12 -9.93
N GLN A 97 5.82 26.09 -9.09
CA GLN A 97 4.73 25.81 -8.18
C GLN A 97 5.05 26.40 -6.80
N GLU A 98 4.07 27.09 -6.26
CA GLU A 98 4.08 27.44 -4.84
C GLU A 98 3.89 26.14 -4.04
N ILE A 99 4.72 25.92 -2.99
CA ILE A 99 4.56 24.76 -2.13
C ILE A 99 3.25 24.90 -1.38
N ALA A 100 2.26 24.09 -1.76
CA ALA A 100 1.02 24.00 -1.02
C ALA A 100 1.29 23.36 0.34
N TYR A 101 0.66 23.90 1.38
CA TYR A 101 0.75 23.35 2.73
C TYR A 101 -0.66 23.18 3.32
N PRO A 102 -1.42 22.21 2.83
CA PRO A 102 -2.72 21.90 3.40
C PRO A 102 -2.54 21.32 4.81
N ARG A 103 -3.13 21.97 5.80
CA ARG A 103 -3.02 21.57 7.21
C ARG A 103 -4.35 21.07 7.73
N LYS A 104 -4.29 20.02 8.53
CA LYS A 104 -5.47 19.44 9.20
C LYS A 104 -5.08 18.86 10.54
N THR A 105 -5.64 19.43 11.60
CA THR A 105 -5.53 18.85 12.94
C THR A 105 -6.56 17.73 13.08
N VAL A 106 -6.11 16.51 13.35
CA VAL A 106 -6.97 15.35 13.63
C VAL A 106 -6.96 15.09 15.11
N VAL A 107 -8.14 15.11 15.72
CA VAL A 107 -8.32 14.76 17.15
C VAL A 107 -8.85 13.33 17.23
N GLU A 108 -8.10 12.43 17.84
CA GLU A 108 -8.55 11.07 18.08
C GLU A 108 -9.62 11.02 19.19
N ASP A 109 -10.75 10.37 18.91
CA ASP A 109 -11.77 10.08 19.92
C ASP A 109 -11.55 8.66 20.47
N PHE A 110 -10.79 8.52 21.54
CA PHE A 110 -10.55 7.21 22.20
C PHE A 110 -11.84 6.58 22.78
N ASN A 111 -12.92 7.35 22.88
CA ASN A 111 -14.24 6.89 23.29
C ASN A 111 -15.18 6.62 22.10
N ALA A 112 -14.69 6.65 20.88
CA ALA A 112 -15.47 6.25 19.70
C ALA A 112 -15.93 4.79 19.84
N PRO A 113 -17.15 4.44 19.36
CA PRO A 113 -17.59 3.05 19.24
C PRO A 113 -16.66 2.24 18.36
N ILE A 114 -16.46 0.98 18.71
CA ILE A 114 -15.58 0.08 17.95
C ILE A 114 -16.23 -1.27 17.67
N VAL A 115 -15.80 -1.91 16.59
CA VAL A 115 -16.05 -3.33 16.33
C VAL A 115 -14.86 -4.13 16.87
N ASN A 116 -15.13 -5.19 17.62
CA ASN A 116 -14.11 -6.10 18.16
C ASN A 116 -13.94 -7.35 17.28
N ARG A 117 -15.01 -7.77 16.59
CA ARG A 117 -15.04 -8.99 15.80
C ARG A 117 -16.08 -8.91 14.70
N TYR A 118 -15.75 -9.51 13.55
CA TYR A 118 -16.70 -9.85 12.49
C TYR A 118 -16.82 -11.36 12.31
N ASP A 119 -18.05 -11.83 12.12
CA ASP A 119 -18.39 -13.13 11.56
C ASP A 119 -19.21 -12.86 10.29
N ILE A 120 -18.69 -13.21 9.11
CA ILE A 120 -19.26 -12.83 7.81
C ILE A 120 -19.53 -14.08 6.99
N HIS A 121 -20.71 -14.14 6.40
CA HIS A 121 -21.01 -15.03 5.26
C HIS A 121 -21.06 -14.18 4.00
N LEU A 122 -20.29 -14.56 2.99
CA LEU A 122 -20.10 -13.87 1.72
C LEU A 122 -20.38 -14.83 0.57
N ASP A 123 -21.40 -14.55 -0.22
CA ASP A 123 -21.69 -15.25 -1.46
C ASP A 123 -21.30 -14.37 -2.65
N ILE A 124 -20.46 -14.88 -3.55
CA ILE A 124 -19.87 -14.14 -4.68
C ILE A 124 -20.43 -14.71 -5.99
N ASP A 125 -21.24 -13.92 -6.69
CA ASP A 125 -21.66 -14.21 -8.07
C ASP A 125 -20.83 -13.35 -9.04
N VAL A 126 -19.80 -13.95 -9.61
CA VAL A 126 -18.87 -13.26 -10.52
C VAL A 126 -19.55 -12.89 -11.84
N GLU A 127 -20.49 -13.72 -12.34
CA GLU A 127 -21.18 -13.46 -13.60
C GLU A 127 -22.15 -12.26 -13.49
N LYS A 128 -22.82 -12.15 -12.34
CA LYS A 128 -23.73 -11.02 -12.07
C LYS A 128 -23.03 -9.82 -11.45
N LYS A 129 -21.75 -9.95 -11.12
CA LYS A 129 -20.97 -8.95 -10.37
C LYS A 129 -21.70 -8.51 -9.10
N THR A 130 -22.18 -9.47 -8.30
CA THR A 130 -22.86 -9.20 -7.04
C THR A 130 -22.22 -9.92 -5.86
N LEU A 131 -22.38 -9.32 -4.67
CA LEU A 131 -22.07 -9.95 -3.39
C LEU A 131 -23.33 -9.98 -2.55
N ASP A 132 -23.71 -11.14 -2.03
CA ASP A 132 -24.68 -11.24 -0.94
C ASP A 132 -23.93 -11.42 0.37
N VAL A 133 -24.16 -10.52 1.32
CA VAL A 133 -23.37 -10.42 2.55
C VAL A 133 -24.27 -10.47 3.77
N THR A 134 -23.95 -11.38 4.69
CA THR A 134 -24.44 -11.38 6.05
C THR A 134 -23.26 -11.13 7.00
N ALA A 135 -23.15 -9.91 7.51
CA ALA A 135 -22.09 -9.51 8.40
C ALA A 135 -22.60 -9.35 9.84
N THR A 136 -22.10 -10.17 10.75
CA THR A 136 -22.37 -10.05 12.19
C THR A 136 -21.18 -9.40 12.88
N ALA A 137 -21.39 -8.20 13.41
CA ALA A 137 -20.38 -7.40 14.08
C ALA A 137 -20.59 -7.39 15.61
N GLN A 138 -19.55 -7.70 16.37
CA GLN A 138 -19.51 -7.50 17.82
C GLN A 138 -19.04 -6.07 18.11
N ILE A 139 -19.99 -5.19 18.45
CA ILE A 139 -19.80 -3.76 18.63
C ILE A 139 -19.79 -3.40 20.11
N ASP A 140 -18.88 -2.50 20.49
CA ASP A 140 -18.94 -1.77 21.74
C ASP A 140 -19.28 -0.29 21.47
N PHE A 141 -20.49 0.13 21.80
CA PHE A 141 -20.95 1.50 21.62
C PHE A 141 -20.34 2.50 22.60
N LYS A 142 -19.67 2.04 23.65
CA LYS A 142 -19.05 2.88 24.71
C LYS A 142 -19.96 4.01 25.19
N GLY A 143 -21.27 3.73 25.29
CA GLY A 143 -22.30 4.69 25.76
C GLY A 143 -22.79 5.67 24.67
N ARG A 144 -22.25 5.64 23.45
CA ARG A 144 -22.69 6.52 22.36
C ARG A 144 -24.06 6.13 21.81
N GLU A 145 -24.78 7.10 21.26
CA GLU A 145 -26.11 6.92 20.66
C GLU A 145 -26.09 6.28 19.28
N SER A 146 -24.95 6.34 18.60
CA SER A 146 -24.80 5.85 17.23
C SER A 146 -23.36 5.45 16.93
N MET A 147 -23.17 4.72 15.84
CA MET A 147 -21.88 4.35 15.27
C MET A 147 -21.89 4.56 13.76
N ASP A 148 -20.80 5.07 13.22
CA ASP A 148 -20.66 5.35 11.81
C ASP A 148 -19.80 4.28 11.13
N PHE A 149 -20.22 3.93 9.91
CA PHE A 149 -19.53 3.02 9.01
C PHE A 149 -19.43 3.63 7.62
N THR A 150 -18.46 3.15 6.86
CA THR A 150 -18.43 3.29 5.39
C THR A 150 -18.84 1.95 4.81
N LEU A 151 -19.82 1.93 3.89
CA LEU A 151 -20.26 0.75 3.17
C LEU A 151 -20.22 1.05 1.66
N TRP A 152 -20.12 0.01 0.83
CA TRP A 152 -20.18 0.14 -0.62
C TRP A 152 -21.45 0.87 -1.05
N ARG A 153 -21.30 1.94 -1.83
CA ARG A 153 -22.38 2.86 -2.22
C ARG A 153 -23.55 2.20 -2.92
N TYR A 154 -23.27 1.18 -3.74
CA TYR A 154 -24.27 0.43 -4.49
C TYR A 154 -24.77 -0.81 -3.75
N SER A 155 -24.81 -0.73 -2.43
CA SER A 155 -25.42 -1.75 -1.58
C SER A 155 -26.92 -1.50 -1.40
N VAL A 156 -27.69 -2.58 -1.39
CA VAL A 156 -29.09 -2.62 -0.98
C VAL A 156 -29.17 -3.31 0.37
N ILE A 157 -29.49 -2.56 1.42
CA ILE A 157 -29.57 -3.09 2.78
C ILE A 157 -30.95 -3.74 2.97
N ASN A 158 -30.97 -5.04 3.24
CA ASN A 158 -32.19 -5.80 3.50
C ASN A 158 -32.61 -5.67 4.96
N HIS A 159 -31.68 -5.93 5.88
CA HIS A 159 -31.94 -5.88 7.33
C HIS A 159 -30.70 -5.42 8.10
N ILE A 160 -30.96 -4.67 9.18
CA ILE A 160 -29.96 -4.42 10.23
C ILE A 160 -30.62 -4.72 11.57
N ARG A 161 -30.13 -5.71 12.30
CA ARG A 161 -30.75 -6.23 13.50
C ARG A 161 -29.80 -6.37 14.68
N CYS A 162 -30.28 -6.02 15.86
CA CYS A 162 -29.67 -6.45 17.12
C CYS A 162 -30.53 -7.57 17.69
N LYS A 163 -30.00 -8.80 17.75
CA LYS A 163 -30.75 -10.03 18.05
C LYS A 163 -31.86 -10.21 17.01
N LYS A 164 -33.14 -10.05 17.40
CA LYS A 164 -34.32 -10.19 16.54
C LYS A 164 -35.04 -8.86 16.27
N LYS A 165 -34.48 -7.73 16.67
CA LYS A 165 -35.09 -6.40 16.53
C LYS A 165 -34.35 -5.58 15.48
N ASP A 166 -35.10 -5.03 14.55
CA ASP A 166 -34.56 -4.09 13.58
C ASP A 166 -34.04 -2.82 14.30
N LEU A 167 -32.90 -2.34 13.84
CA LEU A 167 -32.29 -1.11 14.31
C LEU A 167 -32.56 0.01 13.31
N ALA A 168 -32.75 1.21 13.82
CA ALA A 168 -32.80 2.39 12.99
C ALA A 168 -31.40 2.70 12.44
N TYR A 169 -31.36 3.03 11.16
CA TYR A 169 -30.14 3.43 10.45
C TYR A 169 -30.43 4.50 9.39
N THR A 170 -29.37 5.17 8.98
CA THR A 170 -29.37 6.01 7.76
C THR A 170 -28.23 5.54 6.85
N PHE A 171 -28.54 5.38 5.57
CA PHE A 171 -27.55 5.07 4.55
C PHE A 171 -27.71 6.05 3.39
N ASP A 172 -26.77 7.01 3.27
CA ASP A 172 -26.83 8.05 2.25
C ASP A 172 -25.87 7.74 1.10
N THR A 173 -26.42 7.11 0.07
CA THR A 173 -25.68 6.71 -1.14
C THR A 173 -25.28 7.90 -2.02
N THR A 174 -25.80 9.11 -1.76
CA THR A 174 -25.49 10.34 -2.51
C THR A 174 -24.38 11.15 -1.87
N ALA A 175 -24.14 10.98 -0.57
CA ALA A 175 -23.11 11.70 0.17
C ALA A 175 -21.70 11.34 -0.32
N LYS A 176 -20.76 12.26 -0.13
CA LYS A 176 -19.34 11.98 -0.30
C LYS A 176 -18.91 10.89 0.68
N SER A 177 -18.02 10.01 0.26
CA SER A 177 -17.43 9.01 1.15
C SER A 177 -16.79 9.68 2.37
N PRO A 178 -17.04 9.19 3.58
CA PRO A 178 -16.37 9.69 4.79
C PRO A 178 -14.88 9.33 4.83
N ASN A 179 -14.45 8.39 3.98
CA ASN A 179 -13.08 7.94 3.86
C ASN A 179 -12.61 8.15 2.41
N GLN A 180 -11.61 8.99 2.20
CA GLN A 180 -11.08 9.32 0.88
C GLN A 180 -10.48 8.11 0.14
N TYR A 181 -9.93 7.14 0.87
CA TYR A 181 -9.36 5.93 0.28
C TYR A 181 -10.45 4.97 -0.23
N ILE A 182 -11.69 5.14 0.24
CA ILE A 182 -12.86 4.37 -0.17
C ILE A 182 -13.76 5.25 -1.03
N ARG A 183 -13.28 5.66 -2.20
CA ARG A 183 -13.92 6.67 -3.07
C ARG A 183 -15.38 6.38 -3.38
N GLN A 184 -15.75 5.12 -3.59
CA GLN A 184 -17.10 4.66 -3.87
C GLN A 184 -17.84 4.19 -2.59
N GLY A 185 -17.35 4.53 -1.40
CA GLY A 185 -18.05 4.31 -0.15
C GLY A 185 -19.17 5.33 0.07
N ALA A 186 -20.10 4.97 0.95
CA ALA A 186 -21.18 5.85 1.43
C ALA A 186 -21.32 5.74 2.95
N PRO A 187 -21.71 6.82 3.67
CA PRO A 187 -21.89 6.78 5.11
C PRO A 187 -23.12 5.96 5.51
N LEU A 188 -22.90 5.01 6.40
CA LEU A 188 -23.93 4.24 7.06
C LEU A 188 -23.84 4.55 8.55
N ARG A 189 -24.90 5.13 9.12
CA ARG A 189 -25.01 5.39 10.56
C ARG A 189 -26.01 4.47 11.20
N LEU A 190 -25.59 3.73 12.23
CA LEU A 190 -26.45 2.85 13.01
C LEU A 190 -26.80 3.51 14.34
N SER A 191 -28.08 3.44 14.73
CA SER A 191 -28.49 3.82 16.09
C SER A 191 -28.12 2.73 17.07
N ALA A 192 -27.62 3.12 18.25
CA ALA A 192 -27.32 2.17 19.30
C ALA A 192 -28.58 1.51 19.87
N PRO A 193 -28.52 0.23 20.27
CA PRO A 193 -29.58 -0.35 21.07
C PRO A 193 -29.69 0.37 22.46
N LYS A 194 -30.82 0.19 23.17
CA LYS A 194 -31.05 0.89 24.44
C LYS A 194 -29.93 0.74 25.47
N SER A 195 -29.20 -0.38 25.44
CA SER A 195 -28.08 -0.63 26.36
C SER A 195 -26.86 0.25 26.09
N LYS A 196 -26.68 0.75 24.87
CA LYS A 196 -25.52 1.55 24.42
C LYS A 196 -24.13 0.94 24.77
N GLY A 197 -24.09 -0.35 25.06
CA GLY A 197 -22.89 -1.09 25.42
C GLY A 197 -22.52 -2.11 24.35
N LYS A 198 -21.91 -3.20 24.79
CA LYS A 198 -21.54 -4.31 23.91
C LYS A 198 -22.79 -5.05 23.39
N CYS A 199 -22.85 -5.24 22.09
CA CYS A 199 -23.91 -5.99 21.45
C CYS A 199 -23.43 -6.60 20.13
N GLU A 200 -24.21 -7.57 19.64
CA GLU A 200 -24.04 -8.19 18.34
C GLU A 200 -25.09 -7.62 17.39
N ILE A 201 -24.63 -7.14 16.22
CA ILE A 201 -25.49 -6.56 15.18
C ILE A 201 -25.23 -7.31 13.89
N THR A 202 -26.30 -7.80 13.27
CA THR A 202 -26.27 -8.47 11.96
C THR A 202 -26.77 -7.50 10.89
N LEU A 203 -25.98 -7.34 9.83
CA LEU A 203 -26.30 -6.59 8.62
C LEU A 203 -26.45 -7.57 7.47
N GLU A 204 -27.57 -7.55 6.78
CA GLU A 204 -27.84 -8.33 5.58
C GLU A 204 -28.03 -7.37 4.41
N TYR A 205 -27.21 -7.51 3.36
CA TYR A 205 -27.23 -6.61 2.21
C TYR A 205 -26.64 -7.28 0.97
N THR A 206 -27.02 -6.75 -0.21
CA THR A 206 -26.47 -7.14 -1.51
C THR A 206 -25.70 -5.97 -2.11
N CYS A 207 -24.48 -6.20 -2.58
CA CYS A 207 -23.66 -5.21 -3.31
C CYS A 207 -23.76 -5.47 -4.81
N ASN A 208 -24.01 -4.42 -5.61
CA ASN A 208 -23.82 -4.44 -7.06
C ASN A 208 -22.45 -3.86 -7.40
N LEU A 209 -21.63 -4.55 -8.17
CA LEU A 209 -20.25 -4.18 -8.49
C LEU A 209 -20.03 -3.84 -9.98
N ASP A 210 -21.09 -3.65 -10.78
CA ASP A 210 -20.97 -3.28 -12.20
C ASP A 210 -20.14 -1.99 -12.41
N SER A 211 -20.19 -1.08 -11.45
CA SER A 211 -19.47 0.21 -11.47
C SER A 211 -18.21 0.22 -10.61
N LEU A 212 -17.65 -0.96 -10.28
CA LEU A 212 -16.45 -1.04 -9.46
C LEU A 212 -15.25 -0.39 -10.17
N ASP A 213 -14.80 0.73 -9.59
CA ASP A 213 -13.57 1.45 -9.97
C ASP A 213 -12.84 1.83 -8.68
N SER A 214 -12.11 0.89 -8.12
CA SER A 214 -11.40 1.07 -6.86
C SER A 214 -10.02 0.43 -6.92
N TRP A 215 -9.05 1.12 -6.34
CA TRP A 215 -7.69 0.61 -6.22
C TRP A 215 -7.66 -0.70 -5.43
N MET A 216 -6.83 -1.66 -5.84
CA MET A 216 -6.70 -2.97 -5.19
C MET A 216 -8.05 -3.70 -5.03
N SER A 217 -8.99 -3.50 -5.96
CA SER A 217 -10.28 -4.19 -5.99
C SER A 217 -10.65 -4.57 -7.42
N SER A 218 -11.28 -5.73 -7.60
CA SER A 218 -11.66 -6.25 -8.92
C SER A 218 -12.79 -7.26 -8.79
N MET A 219 -13.66 -7.33 -9.81
CA MET A 219 -14.68 -8.36 -9.97
C MET A 219 -14.68 -8.82 -11.43
N GLU A 220 -13.62 -9.53 -11.80
CA GLU A 220 -13.46 -10.09 -13.15
C GLU A 220 -13.38 -11.62 -13.10
N LYS A 221 -13.70 -12.30 -14.23
CA LYS A 221 -13.80 -13.77 -14.30
C LYS A 221 -12.53 -14.53 -13.95
N ASP A 222 -11.38 -13.92 -14.17
CA ASP A 222 -10.07 -14.48 -13.87
C ASP A 222 -9.48 -13.95 -12.55
N TRP A 223 -10.05 -12.86 -12.03
CA TRP A 223 -9.54 -12.24 -10.78
C TRP A 223 -10.62 -11.49 -10.02
N VAL A 224 -10.95 -11.97 -8.82
CA VAL A 224 -11.77 -11.29 -7.81
C VAL A 224 -10.84 -10.81 -6.70
N GLN A 225 -10.95 -9.55 -6.33
CA GLN A 225 -10.23 -8.95 -5.20
C GLN A 225 -11.13 -7.97 -4.48
N LEU A 226 -11.40 -8.26 -3.21
CA LEU A 226 -12.24 -7.46 -2.32
C LEU A 226 -11.40 -7.06 -1.12
N GLY A 227 -11.39 -5.77 -0.77
CA GLY A 227 -10.61 -5.27 0.36
C GLY A 227 -11.13 -3.94 0.88
N TYR A 228 -10.35 -3.32 1.74
CA TYR A 228 -10.67 -2.05 2.42
C TYR A 228 -11.16 -0.96 1.47
N TYR A 229 -10.51 -0.82 0.32
CA TYR A 229 -10.77 0.29 -0.62
C TYR A 229 -12.12 0.21 -1.33
N MET A 230 -12.82 -0.92 -1.24
CA MET A 230 -14.16 -1.13 -1.82
C MET A 230 -15.27 -1.09 -0.77
N ALA A 231 -14.96 -1.21 0.52
CA ALA A 231 -15.94 -1.30 1.63
C ALA A 231 -17.00 -2.38 1.42
N TRP A 232 -16.60 -3.58 1.01
CA TRP A 232 -17.50 -4.71 0.82
C TRP A 232 -18.11 -5.23 2.14
N PHE A 233 -17.48 -4.91 3.27
CA PHE A 233 -17.98 -5.10 4.63
C PHE A 233 -18.13 -3.75 5.32
N PRO A 234 -18.93 -3.61 6.40
CA PRO A 234 -19.11 -2.33 7.09
C PRO A 234 -17.79 -1.90 7.75
N ILE A 235 -17.15 -0.86 7.23
CA ILE A 235 -15.87 -0.36 7.73
C ILE A 235 -16.09 0.79 8.70
N ASN A 236 -15.66 0.61 9.95
CA ASN A 236 -15.59 1.68 10.93
C ASN A 236 -14.15 2.13 11.11
N SER A 237 -13.86 3.42 10.91
CA SER A 237 -12.48 3.97 10.90
C SER A 237 -11.81 3.94 12.28
N ASP A 238 -12.58 3.84 13.36
CA ASP A 238 -12.06 3.78 14.74
C ASP A 238 -11.72 2.34 15.17
N SER A 239 -12.19 1.32 14.40
CA SER A 239 -11.98 -0.10 14.67
C SER A 239 -10.70 -0.57 13.97
N ARG A 240 -9.57 -0.47 14.67
CA ARG A 240 -8.23 -0.74 14.10
C ARG A 240 -7.68 -2.14 14.38
N ASP A 241 -8.37 -2.93 15.22
CA ASP A 241 -7.82 -4.18 15.75
C ASP A 241 -8.89 -5.26 15.98
N PHE A 242 -9.80 -5.45 15.03
CA PHE A 242 -10.81 -6.49 15.10
C PHE A 242 -10.29 -7.84 14.58
N THR A 243 -10.83 -8.94 15.11
CA THR A 243 -10.67 -10.29 14.57
C THR A 243 -11.81 -10.64 13.61
N ALA A 244 -11.64 -11.63 12.74
CA ALA A 244 -12.70 -12.01 11.82
C ALA A 244 -12.71 -13.50 11.48
N ASN A 245 -13.92 -13.99 11.17
CA ASN A 245 -14.16 -15.25 10.49
C ASN A 245 -15.05 -14.97 9.28
N VAL A 246 -14.63 -15.41 8.08
CA VAL A 246 -15.36 -15.17 6.84
C VAL A 246 -15.57 -16.49 6.11
N SER A 247 -16.83 -16.92 5.98
CA SER A 247 -17.23 -18.02 5.08
C SER A 247 -17.48 -17.44 3.70
N VAL A 248 -16.86 -18.01 2.67
CA VAL A 248 -16.97 -17.55 1.29
C VAL A 248 -17.54 -18.66 0.42
N SER A 249 -18.69 -18.39 -0.18
CA SER A 249 -19.29 -19.18 -1.25
C SER A 249 -18.98 -18.55 -2.59
N ILE A 250 -18.47 -19.33 -3.52
CA ILE A 250 -18.15 -18.93 -4.89
C ILE A 250 -18.18 -20.19 -5.77
N ASN A 251 -18.31 -20.04 -7.08
CA ASN A 251 -18.29 -21.16 -8.01
C ASN A 251 -17.07 -22.08 -7.78
N ASP A 252 -17.29 -23.40 -7.88
CA ASP A 252 -16.32 -24.45 -7.52
C ASP A 252 -14.98 -24.41 -8.29
N ASN A 253 -14.95 -23.76 -9.45
CA ASN A 253 -13.71 -23.60 -10.22
C ASN A 253 -12.76 -22.54 -9.65
N TYR A 254 -13.18 -21.75 -8.64
CA TYR A 254 -12.34 -20.75 -8.00
C TYR A 254 -11.60 -21.32 -6.79
N THR A 255 -10.36 -20.91 -6.65
CA THR A 255 -9.58 -21.03 -5.41
C THR A 255 -9.61 -19.69 -4.69
N VAL A 256 -9.83 -19.70 -3.37
CA VAL A 256 -9.92 -18.50 -2.53
C VAL A 256 -8.67 -18.37 -1.65
N SER A 257 -8.21 -17.15 -1.45
CA SER A 257 -7.25 -16.74 -0.44
C SER A 257 -7.64 -15.38 0.16
N GLY A 258 -6.86 -14.86 1.09
CA GLY A 258 -7.15 -13.57 1.73
C GLY A 258 -6.18 -13.22 2.85
N SER A 259 -6.51 -12.18 3.62
CA SER A 259 -5.64 -11.66 4.69
C SER A 259 -5.48 -12.60 5.89
N GLY A 260 -6.37 -13.59 6.03
CA GLY A 260 -6.33 -14.60 7.08
C GLY A 260 -5.76 -15.96 6.63
N ILE A 261 -5.86 -16.95 7.50
CA ILE A 261 -5.63 -18.36 7.18
C ILE A 261 -6.88 -18.86 6.45
N VAL A 262 -6.71 -19.40 5.25
CA VAL A 262 -7.83 -19.85 4.41
C VAL A 262 -7.78 -21.37 4.23
N GLU A 263 -8.93 -22.01 4.45
CA GLU A 263 -9.12 -23.45 4.29
C GLU A 263 -10.43 -23.73 3.57
N ARG A 264 -10.50 -24.79 2.77
CA ARG A 264 -11.75 -25.24 2.15
C ARG A 264 -12.46 -26.20 3.09
N LEU A 265 -13.69 -25.88 3.47
CA LEU A 265 -14.56 -26.68 4.32
C LEU A 265 -15.81 -27.11 3.55
N GLY A 266 -15.79 -28.32 3.00
CA GLY A 266 -16.87 -28.79 2.10
C GLY A 266 -16.91 -28.00 0.81
N ASN A 267 -18.03 -27.31 0.55
CA ASN A 267 -18.25 -26.49 -0.65
C ASN A 267 -17.91 -25.01 -0.43
N GLU A 268 -17.53 -24.62 0.78
CA GLU A 268 -17.21 -23.24 1.14
C GLU A 268 -15.74 -23.08 1.48
N TRP A 269 -15.25 -21.85 1.37
CA TRP A 269 -13.95 -21.45 1.85
C TRP A 269 -14.11 -20.70 3.16
N ASN A 270 -13.30 -21.01 4.15
CA ASN A 270 -13.30 -20.31 5.43
C ASN A 270 -11.99 -19.56 5.63
N MET A 271 -12.08 -18.25 5.86
CA MET A 271 -10.94 -17.40 6.22
C MET A 271 -11.02 -17.03 7.70
N LEU A 272 -10.06 -17.48 8.48
CA LEU A 272 -9.89 -17.09 9.87
C LEU A 272 -8.78 -16.04 9.99
N GLN A 273 -9.11 -14.85 10.50
CA GLN A 273 -8.16 -13.80 10.88
C GLN A 273 -8.13 -13.66 12.42
N PRO A 274 -7.29 -14.44 13.12
CA PRO A 274 -7.27 -14.47 14.58
C PRO A 274 -6.47 -13.32 15.20
N TRP A 275 -5.63 -12.68 14.38
CA TRP A 275 -4.89 -11.48 14.75
C TRP A 275 -5.72 -10.24 14.47
N GLY A 276 -5.61 -9.23 15.32
CA GLY A 276 -6.30 -7.97 15.10
C GLY A 276 -5.85 -7.26 13.82
N GLY A 277 -6.76 -6.53 13.20
CA GLY A 277 -6.52 -5.74 12.00
C GLY A 277 -7.71 -4.85 11.70
N PHE A 278 -7.59 -3.99 10.68
CA PHE A 278 -8.66 -3.08 10.23
C PHE A 278 -9.17 -3.40 8.82
N ASP A 279 -8.61 -4.41 8.17
CA ASP A 279 -8.89 -4.79 6.79
C ASP A 279 -9.18 -6.28 6.67
N LEU A 280 -10.06 -6.64 5.75
CA LEU A 280 -10.37 -8.00 5.33
C LEU A 280 -10.20 -8.09 3.82
N GLN A 281 -9.14 -8.76 3.40
CA GLN A 281 -8.88 -9.02 1.99
C GLN A 281 -9.38 -10.42 1.62
N ILE A 282 -10.18 -10.50 0.55
CA ILE A 282 -10.58 -11.75 -0.10
C ILE A 282 -10.11 -11.68 -1.54
N VAL A 283 -9.46 -12.73 -2.00
CA VAL A 283 -9.09 -12.90 -3.41
C VAL A 283 -9.53 -14.26 -3.90
N ALA A 284 -10.01 -14.33 -5.14
CA ALA A 284 -10.36 -15.57 -5.77
C ALA A 284 -9.99 -15.58 -7.26
N SER A 285 -9.51 -16.71 -7.74
CA SER A 285 -9.21 -16.90 -9.16
C SER A 285 -9.25 -18.40 -9.50
N PRO A 286 -9.66 -18.77 -10.73
CA PRO A 286 -9.53 -20.15 -11.21
C PRO A 286 -8.06 -20.62 -11.28
N ASN A 287 -7.13 -19.67 -11.42
CA ASN A 287 -5.70 -19.94 -11.57
C ASN A 287 -4.88 -19.62 -10.31
N LEU A 288 -5.54 -19.38 -9.17
CA LEU A 288 -4.86 -19.04 -7.93
C LEU A 288 -4.05 -20.23 -7.39
N LYS A 289 -2.79 -19.96 -7.11
CA LYS A 289 -1.83 -20.91 -6.52
C LYS A 289 -1.27 -20.34 -5.23
N SER A 290 -0.79 -21.21 -4.37
CA SER A 290 0.02 -20.79 -3.21
C SER A 290 1.19 -21.72 -2.99
N LYS A 291 2.28 -21.16 -2.46
CA LYS A 291 3.45 -21.92 -2.01
C LYS A 291 3.87 -21.46 -0.62
N LYS A 292 4.22 -22.42 0.23
CA LYS A 292 4.57 -22.15 1.61
C LYS A 292 6.02 -22.57 1.90
N MET A 293 6.67 -21.80 2.76
CA MET A 293 7.98 -22.11 3.31
C MET A 293 7.93 -21.89 4.83
N THR A 294 8.48 -22.82 5.59
CA THR A 294 8.66 -22.63 7.05
C THR A 294 10.13 -22.37 7.35
N SER A 295 10.41 -21.28 8.06
CA SER A 295 11.74 -20.89 8.50
C SER A 295 11.69 -20.33 9.93
N ASN A 296 12.56 -20.84 10.82
CA ASN A 296 12.66 -20.38 12.21
C ASN A 296 11.31 -20.33 12.96
N GLY A 297 10.46 -21.34 12.77
CA GLY A 297 9.13 -21.44 13.41
C GLY A 297 8.07 -20.51 12.83
N ARG A 298 8.35 -19.82 11.71
CA ARG A 298 7.39 -19.00 10.97
C ARG A 298 7.04 -19.61 9.64
N THR A 299 5.79 -19.46 9.24
CA THR A 299 5.30 -19.84 7.91
C THR A 299 5.18 -18.61 7.04
N PHE A 300 5.83 -18.64 5.88
CA PHE A 300 5.67 -17.69 4.79
C PHE A 300 4.84 -18.34 3.71
N GLU A 301 3.84 -17.64 3.19
CA GLU A 301 3.01 -18.09 2.07
C GLU A 301 3.03 -17.02 0.97
N VAL A 302 3.37 -17.40 -0.26
CA VAL A 302 3.17 -16.57 -1.45
C VAL A 302 1.96 -17.08 -2.21
N VAL A 303 1.00 -16.19 -2.49
CA VAL A 303 -0.21 -16.44 -3.27
C VAL A 303 -0.07 -15.71 -4.60
N TYR A 304 -0.28 -16.42 -5.71
CA TYR A 304 0.03 -15.92 -7.05
C TYR A 304 -0.81 -16.61 -8.13
N THR A 305 -0.77 -16.11 -9.36
CA THR A 305 -1.37 -16.75 -10.54
C THR A 305 -0.29 -17.19 -11.54
N ASP A 306 0.35 -16.27 -12.24
CA ASP A 306 1.23 -16.50 -13.40
C ASP A 306 2.71 -16.23 -13.07
N PHE A 307 3.31 -17.11 -12.23
CA PHE A 307 4.73 -17.05 -11.93
C PHE A 307 5.36 -18.43 -12.02
N ALA A 308 6.64 -18.48 -12.41
CA ALA A 308 7.40 -19.71 -12.36
C ALA A 308 7.74 -20.09 -10.90
N ASP A 309 7.76 -21.38 -10.59
CA ASP A 309 8.00 -21.87 -9.24
C ASP A 309 9.34 -21.39 -8.65
N VAL A 310 10.38 -21.24 -9.50
CA VAL A 310 11.69 -20.73 -9.10
C VAL A 310 11.63 -19.26 -8.64
N ASP A 311 10.78 -18.46 -9.28
CA ASP A 311 10.57 -17.05 -8.90
C ASP A 311 9.87 -16.96 -7.56
N VAL A 312 8.84 -17.81 -7.36
CA VAL A 312 8.10 -17.89 -6.09
C VAL A 312 9.01 -18.35 -4.94
N ASP A 313 9.92 -19.32 -5.17
CA ASP A 313 10.92 -19.72 -4.19
C ASP A 313 11.85 -18.55 -3.84
N SER A 314 12.28 -17.80 -4.83
CA SER A 314 13.11 -16.61 -4.63
C SER A 314 12.39 -15.54 -3.80
N ALA A 315 11.08 -15.33 -4.02
CA ALA A 315 10.26 -14.42 -3.25
C ALA A 315 10.13 -14.87 -1.77
N LEU A 316 9.86 -16.15 -1.53
CA LEU A 316 9.79 -16.70 -0.17
C LEU A 316 11.11 -16.49 0.60
N VAL A 317 12.24 -16.75 -0.07
CA VAL A 317 13.59 -16.55 0.51
C VAL A 317 13.85 -15.05 0.76
N ALA A 318 13.42 -14.15 -0.14
CA ALA A 318 13.58 -12.72 0.04
C ALA A 318 12.77 -12.20 1.24
N CYS A 319 11.53 -12.68 1.42
CA CYS A 319 10.70 -12.33 2.57
C CYS A 319 11.35 -12.75 3.90
N ASP A 320 11.82 -14.00 4.00
CA ASP A 320 12.52 -14.49 5.21
C ASP A 320 13.80 -13.70 5.49
N LYS A 321 14.57 -13.38 4.43
CA LYS A 321 15.81 -12.60 4.56
C LYS A 321 15.53 -11.18 5.07
N ALA A 322 14.54 -10.50 4.55
CA ALA A 322 14.15 -9.15 4.98
C ALA A 322 13.66 -9.16 6.43
N LEU A 323 12.81 -10.11 6.80
CA LEU A 323 12.31 -10.25 8.18
C LEU A 323 13.42 -10.49 9.18
N ARG A 324 14.36 -11.40 8.87
CA ARG A 324 15.52 -11.67 9.73
C ARG A 324 16.44 -10.47 9.87
N PHE A 325 16.63 -9.72 8.77
CA PHE A 325 17.44 -8.52 8.80
C PHE A 325 16.83 -7.48 9.75
N TYR A 326 15.55 -7.17 9.65
CA TYR A 326 14.88 -6.20 10.51
C TYR A 326 14.76 -6.68 11.97
N THR A 327 14.49 -7.97 12.20
CA THR A 327 14.49 -8.55 13.54
C THR A 327 15.85 -8.33 14.24
N LYS A 328 16.95 -8.53 13.50
CA LYS A 328 18.30 -8.29 14.03
C LYS A 328 18.59 -6.79 14.22
N LEU A 329 18.14 -5.96 13.27
CA LEU A 329 18.38 -4.51 13.26
C LEU A 329 17.65 -3.80 14.40
N PHE A 330 16.35 -4.10 14.56
CA PHE A 330 15.50 -3.45 15.56
C PHE A 330 15.47 -4.16 16.91
N LYS A 331 16.09 -5.34 17.03
CA LYS A 331 16.18 -6.19 18.25
C LYS A 331 14.83 -6.56 18.86
N THR A 332 13.76 -6.35 18.13
CA THR A 332 12.41 -6.75 18.49
C THR A 332 11.87 -7.73 17.47
N ASN A 333 10.95 -8.57 17.88
CA ASN A 333 10.44 -9.65 17.04
C ASN A 333 8.94 -9.39 16.80
N PRO A 334 8.50 -9.15 15.57
CA PRO A 334 7.07 -9.06 15.31
C PRO A 334 6.41 -10.39 15.68
N SER A 335 5.25 -10.31 16.34
CA SER A 335 4.52 -11.48 16.86
C SER A 335 3.89 -12.37 15.77
N ASN A 336 4.34 -12.23 14.52
CA ASN A 336 3.72 -12.82 13.34
C ASN A 336 4.35 -14.18 13.03
N ASN A 337 3.65 -15.27 13.40
CA ASN A 337 4.11 -16.62 13.07
C ASN A 337 3.66 -17.11 11.68
N TYR A 338 2.75 -16.37 11.04
CA TYR A 338 2.25 -16.65 9.70
C TYR A 338 2.23 -15.35 8.91
N ILE A 339 2.96 -15.31 7.80
CA ILE A 339 3.08 -14.13 6.94
C ILE A 339 2.68 -14.52 5.53
N LYS A 340 1.69 -13.84 4.99
CA LYS A 340 1.19 -14.08 3.64
C LYS A 340 1.58 -12.93 2.73
N PHE A 341 2.09 -13.28 1.57
CA PHE A 341 2.39 -12.36 0.49
C PHE A 341 1.48 -12.66 -0.70
N LEU A 342 0.64 -11.71 -1.09
CA LEU A 342 -0.23 -11.81 -2.25
C LEU A 342 0.35 -11.01 -3.41
N VAL A 343 0.59 -11.67 -4.53
CA VAL A 343 0.93 -10.99 -5.78
C VAL A 343 -0.35 -10.68 -6.53
N VAL A 344 -0.63 -9.40 -6.71
CA VAL A 344 -1.85 -8.93 -7.38
C VAL A 344 -1.57 -8.52 -8.83
N PRO A 345 -2.44 -8.84 -9.79
CA PRO A 345 -2.27 -8.48 -11.20
C PRO A 345 -2.65 -7.03 -11.51
N SER A 346 -3.06 -6.24 -10.53
CA SER A 346 -3.48 -4.85 -10.69
C SER A 346 -2.32 -3.90 -11.01
N ARG A 347 -2.61 -2.62 -11.21
CA ARG A 347 -1.60 -1.60 -11.51
C ARG A 347 -1.10 -0.94 -10.22
N GLY A 348 0.22 -1.06 -9.98
CA GLY A 348 1.03 -0.23 -9.07
C GLY A 348 0.66 -0.27 -7.58
N GLY A 349 1.69 -0.29 -6.74
CA GLY A 349 1.61 -0.14 -5.30
C GLY A 349 1.54 -1.43 -4.50
N GLY A 350 1.65 -1.26 -3.20
CA GLY A 350 1.57 -2.31 -2.19
C GLY A 350 0.70 -1.88 -1.01
N ILE A 351 0.30 -2.83 -0.22
CA ILE A 351 -0.31 -2.63 1.10
C ILE A 351 0.27 -3.61 2.09
N SER A 352 0.61 -3.14 3.26
CA SER A 352 0.97 -3.99 4.38
C SER A 352 -0.14 -3.98 5.43
N ARG A 353 -0.41 -5.14 5.99
CA ARG A 353 -1.28 -5.37 7.12
C ARG A 353 -0.50 -6.24 8.11
N LYS A 354 -1.04 -6.46 9.27
CA LYS A 354 -0.33 -7.12 10.37
C LYS A 354 0.39 -8.42 9.99
N ASN A 355 -0.21 -9.27 9.14
CA ASN A 355 0.34 -10.56 8.71
C ASN A 355 0.24 -10.78 7.20
N PHE A 356 -0.11 -9.74 6.47
CA PHE A 356 -0.47 -9.84 5.08
C PHE A 356 0.10 -8.65 4.30
N ILE A 357 0.77 -8.95 3.20
CA ILE A 357 1.26 -7.97 2.24
C ILE A 357 0.63 -8.30 0.90
N ALA A 358 -0.03 -7.34 0.25
CA ALA A 358 -0.41 -7.46 -1.14
C ALA A 358 0.41 -6.46 -1.97
N TYR A 359 1.01 -6.92 -3.04
CA TYR A 359 1.87 -6.10 -3.87
C TYR A 359 1.70 -6.44 -5.35
N THR A 360 1.69 -5.42 -6.18
CA THR A 360 1.68 -5.58 -7.63
C THR A 360 3.06 -5.91 -8.14
N ALA A 361 3.25 -7.11 -8.65
CA ALA A 361 4.50 -7.51 -9.28
C ALA A 361 4.24 -8.22 -10.60
N ARG A 362 5.00 -7.86 -11.62
CA ARG A 362 5.05 -8.59 -12.90
C ARG A 362 6.13 -9.67 -12.91
N ARG A 363 7.11 -9.56 -12.02
CA ARG A 363 8.23 -10.48 -11.83
C ARG A 363 8.86 -10.27 -10.45
N PHE A 364 9.53 -11.30 -9.95
CA PHE A 364 10.27 -11.23 -8.68
C PHE A 364 11.71 -10.79 -8.93
N ASN A 365 11.89 -9.54 -9.26
CA ASN A 365 13.17 -8.90 -9.53
C ASN A 365 13.70 -8.11 -8.30
N GLU A 366 14.67 -7.24 -8.50
CA GLU A 366 15.23 -6.41 -7.41
C GLU A 366 14.25 -5.34 -6.94
N ASN A 367 13.44 -4.75 -7.83
CA ASN A 367 12.38 -3.81 -7.45
C ASN A 367 11.38 -4.47 -6.49
N PHE A 368 11.02 -5.73 -6.74
CA PHE A 368 10.21 -6.50 -5.81
C PHE A 368 10.90 -6.67 -4.44
N LYS A 369 12.21 -6.96 -4.42
CA LYS A 369 12.97 -7.13 -3.18
C LYS A 369 13.10 -5.83 -2.39
N THR A 370 13.19 -4.67 -3.07
CA THR A 370 13.20 -3.37 -2.40
C THR A 370 11.83 -3.03 -1.83
N ALA A 371 10.76 -3.25 -2.60
CA ALA A 371 9.39 -3.06 -2.14
C ALA A 371 9.02 -3.94 -0.93
N ILE A 372 9.48 -5.22 -0.91
CA ILE A 372 9.37 -6.06 0.30
C ILE A 372 10.05 -5.39 1.49
N GLY A 373 11.16 -4.70 1.28
CA GLY A 373 11.85 -3.96 2.34
C GLY A 373 10.96 -2.91 2.99
N HIS A 374 10.22 -2.13 2.20
CA HIS A 374 9.25 -1.16 2.69
C HIS A 374 8.09 -1.84 3.43
N GLU A 375 7.38 -2.73 2.74
CA GLU A 375 6.18 -3.38 3.28
C GLU A 375 6.45 -4.21 4.54
N MET A 376 7.63 -4.84 4.64
CA MET A 376 8.04 -5.53 5.87
C MET A 376 8.46 -4.57 6.97
N GLY A 377 8.92 -3.38 6.66
CA GLY A 377 9.18 -2.31 7.63
C GLY A 377 7.95 -2.03 8.50
N HIS A 378 6.76 -2.06 7.89
CA HIS A 378 5.50 -1.85 8.60
C HIS A 378 5.19 -2.90 9.68
N PHE A 379 5.89 -4.01 9.76
CA PHE A 379 5.72 -4.93 10.90
C PHE A 379 6.24 -4.35 12.22
N TRP A 380 7.08 -3.33 12.15
CA TRP A 380 7.54 -2.52 13.29
C TRP A 380 6.87 -1.14 13.33
N TRP A 381 6.67 -0.52 12.16
CA TRP A 381 6.19 0.85 11.99
C TRP A 381 4.71 0.86 11.57
N ASN A 382 3.81 0.71 12.56
CA ASN A 382 2.35 0.61 12.33
C ASN A 382 1.54 1.07 13.54
N LYS A 383 2.12 1.86 14.43
CA LYS A 383 1.49 2.26 15.69
C LYS A 383 0.87 3.64 15.62
N ALA A 384 1.35 4.50 14.74
CA ALA A 384 0.82 5.84 14.58
C ALA A 384 -0.55 5.86 13.87
N PRO A 385 -1.38 6.89 14.10
CA PRO A 385 -2.65 7.06 13.42
C PRO A 385 -2.48 7.25 11.92
N THR A 386 -3.02 6.34 11.11
CA THR A 386 -2.86 6.31 9.65
C THR A 386 -3.64 7.40 8.91
N PHE A 387 -4.56 8.10 9.58
CA PHE A 387 -5.40 9.16 8.99
C PHE A 387 -4.97 10.56 9.42
N SER A 388 -3.80 10.69 10.00
CA SER A 388 -3.22 11.96 10.41
C SER A 388 -1.80 12.12 9.90
N TRP A 389 -1.23 13.31 10.04
CA TRP A 389 0.18 13.56 9.73
C TRP A 389 1.15 12.71 10.56
N GLU A 390 0.71 12.18 11.70
CA GLU A 390 1.50 11.24 12.51
C GLU A 390 1.86 9.95 11.77
N ASP A 391 1.18 9.67 10.65
CA ASP A 391 1.48 8.55 9.75
C ASP A 391 2.90 8.57 9.18
N TRP A 392 3.63 9.71 9.27
CA TRP A 392 5.06 9.75 8.95
C TRP A 392 5.90 8.81 9.82
N LEU A 393 5.43 8.49 11.05
CA LEU A 393 6.07 7.50 11.92
C LEU A 393 5.88 6.07 11.40
N ASN A 394 4.87 5.83 10.59
CA ASN A 394 4.69 4.56 9.90
C ASN A 394 5.46 4.59 8.55
N GLU A 395 5.11 5.53 7.69
CA GLU A 395 5.57 5.56 6.30
C GLU A 395 7.03 6.01 6.16
N GLY A 396 7.42 7.09 6.82
CA GLY A 396 8.81 7.57 6.81
C GLY A 396 9.79 6.57 7.43
N PHE A 397 9.37 5.88 8.50
CA PHE A 397 10.18 4.82 9.10
C PHE A 397 10.24 3.56 8.24
N ALA A 398 9.15 3.18 7.55
CA ALA A 398 9.16 2.06 6.61
C ALA A 398 10.05 2.36 5.40
N GLU A 399 9.95 3.57 4.83
CA GLU A 399 10.77 4.03 3.72
C GLU A 399 12.25 4.12 4.10
N PHE A 400 12.58 4.66 5.28
CA PHE A 400 13.94 4.61 5.83
C PHE A 400 14.45 3.19 5.99
N SER A 401 13.60 2.26 6.48
CA SER A 401 13.96 0.86 6.64
C SER A 401 14.30 0.22 5.30
N MET A 402 13.55 0.52 4.25
CA MET A 402 13.85 0.11 2.88
C MET A 402 15.20 0.68 2.40
N LEU A 403 15.43 1.99 2.55
CA LEU A 403 16.71 2.61 2.17
C LEU A 403 17.89 1.94 2.90
N TRP A 404 17.73 1.62 4.17
CA TRP A 404 18.78 0.94 4.94
C TRP A 404 18.98 -0.51 4.51
N TYR A 405 17.89 -1.22 4.17
CA TYR A 405 17.95 -2.55 3.60
C TYR A 405 18.71 -2.57 2.26
N ILE A 406 18.40 -1.61 1.40
CA ILE A 406 19.09 -1.42 0.11
C ILE A 406 20.57 -1.15 0.35
N LYS A 407 20.92 -0.22 1.25
CA LYS A 407 22.31 0.10 1.62
C LYS A 407 23.12 -1.12 2.06
N CYS A 408 22.47 -2.06 2.75
CA CYS A 408 23.15 -3.25 3.30
C CYS A 408 23.20 -4.45 2.35
N HIS A 409 22.31 -4.53 1.36
CA HIS A 409 22.12 -5.75 0.55
C HIS A 409 22.31 -5.57 -0.94
N PHE A 410 22.38 -4.34 -1.43
CA PHE A 410 22.51 -4.01 -2.85
C PHE A 410 23.82 -3.25 -3.10
N SER A 411 24.12 -2.97 -4.37
CA SER A 411 25.30 -2.19 -4.71
C SER A 411 25.17 -0.73 -4.25
N LYS A 412 26.31 -0.07 -4.05
CA LYS A 412 26.33 1.36 -3.74
C LYS A 412 25.58 2.18 -4.78
N HIS A 413 25.71 1.85 -6.05
CA HIS A 413 25.01 2.53 -7.14
C HIS A 413 23.49 2.46 -6.99
N ILE A 414 22.93 1.29 -6.65
CA ILE A 414 21.49 1.12 -6.43
C ILE A 414 21.05 1.96 -5.23
N PHE A 415 21.80 1.92 -4.14
CA PHE A 415 21.52 2.75 -2.98
C PHE A 415 21.52 4.25 -3.31
N ASP A 416 22.53 4.70 -4.07
CA ASP A 416 22.64 6.10 -4.48
C ASP A 416 21.42 6.54 -5.33
N CYS A 417 20.94 5.69 -6.26
CA CYS A 417 19.75 5.96 -7.06
C CYS A 417 18.48 6.12 -6.19
N TYR A 418 18.26 5.22 -5.24
CA TYR A 418 17.11 5.31 -4.34
C TYR A 418 17.19 6.51 -3.40
N LEU A 419 18.38 6.81 -2.86
CA LEU A 419 18.58 8.00 -2.02
C LEU A 419 18.36 9.29 -2.83
N GLU A 420 18.86 9.34 -4.07
CA GLU A 420 18.63 10.46 -4.98
C GLU A 420 17.15 10.64 -5.29
N ALA A 421 16.43 9.55 -5.61
CA ALA A 421 15.00 9.60 -5.86
C ALA A 421 14.23 10.16 -4.64
N CYS A 422 14.60 9.73 -3.43
CA CYS A 422 14.02 10.24 -2.19
C CYS A 422 14.31 11.75 -2.01
N CYS A 423 15.53 12.20 -2.26
CA CYS A 423 15.90 13.61 -2.23
C CYS A 423 15.12 14.45 -3.24
N GLU A 424 14.99 13.95 -4.48
CA GLU A 424 14.28 14.62 -5.56
C GLU A 424 12.76 14.72 -5.32
N ASN A 425 12.15 13.70 -4.70
CA ASN A 425 10.74 13.74 -4.33
C ASN A 425 10.50 14.67 -3.14
N ALA A 426 11.43 14.70 -2.18
CA ALA A 426 11.33 15.58 -1.01
C ALA A 426 11.66 17.06 -1.30
N ARG A 427 12.26 17.38 -2.46
CA ARG A 427 12.75 18.72 -2.79
C ARG A 427 11.70 19.82 -2.66
N HIS A 428 10.47 19.54 -3.08
CA HIS A 428 9.31 20.44 -2.99
C HIS A 428 8.22 19.94 -2.04
N ALA A 429 8.55 19.00 -1.14
CA ALA A 429 7.59 18.52 -0.16
C ALA A 429 7.32 19.61 0.89
N CYS A 430 6.04 19.79 1.23
CA CYS A 430 5.63 20.65 2.33
C CYS A 430 6.18 20.12 3.68
N PRO A 431 6.09 20.91 4.77
CA PRO A 431 6.40 20.42 6.11
C PRO A 431 5.62 19.17 6.48
N ILE A 432 6.23 18.28 7.25
CA ILE A 432 5.56 17.07 7.78
C ILE A 432 4.50 17.46 8.81
N TYR A 433 4.78 18.49 9.62
CA TYR A 433 3.96 18.91 10.75
C TYR A 433 2.54 19.28 10.33
N GLU A 434 1.55 18.55 10.83
CA GLU A 434 0.12 18.78 10.58
C GLU A 434 -0.30 18.81 9.09
N VAL A 435 0.47 18.23 8.19
CA VAL A 435 0.03 18.11 6.79
C VAL A 435 -1.29 17.35 6.72
N ASP A 436 -2.22 17.81 5.91
CA ASP A 436 -3.46 17.07 5.67
C ASP A 436 -3.13 15.74 4.97
N ARG A 437 -3.22 14.63 5.72
CA ARG A 437 -2.92 13.28 5.20
C ARG A 437 -3.74 12.94 3.96
N ASP A 438 -4.86 13.61 3.79
CA ASP A 438 -5.78 13.42 2.67
C ASP A 438 -5.37 14.19 1.41
N SER A 439 -4.37 15.06 1.50
CA SER A 439 -3.88 15.85 0.37
C SER A 439 -2.83 15.09 -0.46
N PRO A 440 -2.69 15.40 -1.77
CA PRO A 440 -1.62 14.85 -2.60
C PRO A 440 -0.22 15.16 -2.07
N GLU A 441 -0.04 16.31 -1.41
CA GLU A 441 1.23 16.80 -0.87
C GLU A 441 1.72 15.94 0.31
N ALA A 442 0.82 15.21 0.97
CA ALA A 442 1.17 14.38 2.12
C ALA A 442 2.13 13.24 1.76
N TYR A 443 2.05 12.70 0.54
CA TYR A 443 2.89 11.56 0.17
C TYR A 443 4.38 11.90 0.30
N ASP A 444 4.87 12.90 -0.41
CA ASP A 444 6.29 13.26 -0.39
C ASP A 444 6.75 13.77 0.98
N ALA A 445 5.88 14.43 1.73
CA ALA A 445 6.17 14.89 3.08
C ALA A 445 6.34 13.71 4.06
N LEU A 446 5.39 12.77 4.09
CA LEU A 446 5.39 11.71 5.10
C LEU A 446 6.38 10.58 4.77
N TYR A 447 6.49 10.19 3.49
CA TYR A 447 7.37 9.11 3.04
C TYR A 447 8.80 9.61 2.81
N ASN A 448 9.00 10.42 1.77
CA ASN A 448 10.33 10.78 1.32
C ASN A 448 11.06 11.71 2.31
N LYS A 449 10.41 12.81 2.73
CA LYS A 449 11.00 13.75 3.69
C LYS A 449 11.14 13.12 5.07
N GLY A 450 10.17 12.28 5.50
CA GLY A 450 10.27 11.49 6.73
C GLY A 450 11.48 10.55 6.73
N ALA A 451 11.70 9.82 5.64
CA ALA A 451 12.84 8.92 5.51
C ALA A 451 14.18 9.67 5.49
N LEU A 452 14.25 10.80 4.79
CA LEU A 452 15.46 11.64 4.77
C LEU A 452 15.79 12.23 6.13
N LEU A 453 14.79 12.67 6.91
CA LEU A 453 14.98 13.11 8.28
C LEU A 453 15.69 12.03 9.11
N LEU A 454 15.24 10.78 9.01
CA LEU A 454 15.83 9.65 9.73
C LEU A 454 17.23 9.31 9.19
N TYR A 455 17.44 9.40 7.89
CA TYR A 455 18.75 9.19 7.28
C TYR A 455 19.74 10.27 7.76
N ASP A 456 19.37 11.55 7.71
CA ASP A 456 20.18 12.66 8.18
C ASP A 456 20.45 12.56 9.70
N LEU A 457 19.44 12.15 10.49
CA LEU A 457 19.62 11.90 11.92
C LEU A 457 20.69 10.82 12.16
N SER A 458 20.68 9.74 11.36
CA SER A 458 21.69 8.68 11.46
C SER A 458 23.12 9.19 11.20
N GLN A 459 23.27 10.16 10.28
CA GLN A 459 24.57 10.79 10.01
C GLN A 459 24.96 11.76 11.13
N LYS A 460 24.00 12.51 11.68
CA LYS A 460 24.21 13.51 12.72
C LYS A 460 24.68 12.89 14.05
N VAL A 461 24.01 11.82 14.50
CA VAL A 461 24.30 11.22 15.82
C VAL A 461 25.21 10.00 15.75
N GLY A 462 25.53 9.53 14.54
CA GLY A 462 26.28 8.31 14.29
C GLY A 462 25.40 7.05 14.30
N VAL A 463 25.75 6.08 13.45
CA VAL A 463 24.94 4.90 13.15
C VAL A 463 24.63 4.07 14.40
N GLU A 464 25.58 3.86 15.28
CA GLU A 464 25.39 3.03 16.49
C GLU A 464 24.35 3.66 17.44
N LYS A 465 24.52 4.96 17.72
CA LYS A 465 23.63 5.72 18.61
C LYS A 465 22.23 5.83 18.01
N PHE A 466 22.15 6.06 16.69
CA PHE A 466 20.90 6.11 15.96
C PHE A 466 20.12 4.80 16.06
N PHE A 467 20.74 3.63 15.81
CA PHE A 467 20.04 2.36 15.94
C PHE A 467 19.67 1.99 17.36
N GLY A 468 20.45 2.41 18.36
CA GLY A 468 20.02 2.33 19.76
C GLY A 468 18.73 3.10 20.02
N PHE A 469 18.61 4.30 19.47
CA PHE A 469 17.39 5.11 19.52
C PHE A 469 16.20 4.44 18.79
N ILE A 470 16.39 3.99 17.54
CA ILE A 470 15.34 3.33 16.73
C ILE A 470 14.83 2.04 17.39
N GLN A 471 15.72 1.26 17.99
CA GLN A 471 15.35 0.06 18.76
C GLN A 471 14.41 0.42 19.92
N GLY A 472 14.73 1.48 20.65
CA GLY A 472 13.87 1.95 21.72
C GLY A 472 12.53 2.54 21.24
N VAL A 473 12.49 3.16 20.04
CA VAL A 473 11.21 3.58 19.40
C VAL A 473 10.32 2.37 19.13
N ALA A 474 10.88 1.30 18.54
CA ALA A 474 10.16 0.06 18.26
C ALA A 474 9.70 -0.66 19.54
N GLU A 475 10.58 -0.76 20.55
CA GLU A 475 10.29 -1.45 21.82
C GLU A 475 9.17 -0.76 22.61
N ARG A 476 9.13 0.57 22.58
CA ARG A 476 8.12 1.37 23.29
C ARG A 476 6.85 1.60 22.49
N GLU A 477 6.78 1.07 21.28
CA GLU A 477 5.64 1.25 20.38
C GLU A 477 5.24 2.73 20.24
N ILE A 478 6.23 3.61 20.07
CA ILE A 478 6.00 5.05 19.93
C ILE A 478 5.07 5.31 18.74
N SER A 479 3.98 6.03 19.02
CA SER A 479 2.87 6.23 18.08
C SER A 479 2.53 7.70 17.80
N SER A 480 3.27 8.65 18.41
CA SER A 480 3.10 10.08 18.13
C SER A 480 4.44 10.82 18.10
N THR A 481 4.49 11.90 17.34
CA THR A 481 5.65 12.78 17.23
C THR A 481 6.02 13.36 18.58
N GLY A 482 5.03 13.71 19.42
CA GLY A 482 5.29 14.20 20.77
C GLY A 482 6.02 13.16 21.64
N GLN A 483 5.64 11.89 21.56
CA GLN A 483 6.35 10.80 22.25
C GLN A 483 7.76 10.60 21.70
N LEU A 484 7.92 10.69 20.36
CA LEU A 484 9.22 10.57 19.69
C LEU A 484 10.18 11.67 20.16
N LEU A 485 9.73 12.93 20.16
CA LEU A 485 10.53 14.08 20.56
C LEU A 485 10.95 14.00 22.02
N LYS A 486 10.03 13.59 22.90
CA LYS A 486 10.37 13.35 24.30
C LYS A 486 11.43 12.26 24.46
N TYR A 487 11.26 11.14 23.77
CA TYR A 487 12.21 10.04 23.81
C TYR A 487 13.58 10.43 23.20
N ALA A 488 13.58 11.26 22.16
CA ALA A 488 14.80 11.80 21.58
C ALA A 488 15.53 12.74 22.57
N GLU A 489 14.80 13.59 23.28
CA GLU A 489 15.38 14.44 24.34
C GLU A 489 16.04 13.62 25.43
N ASP A 490 15.36 12.58 25.92
CA ASP A 490 15.84 11.71 27.00
C ASP A 490 17.08 10.86 26.60
N THR A 491 17.22 10.48 25.31
CA THR A 491 18.24 9.54 24.86
C THR A 491 19.33 10.15 23.98
N LEU A 492 19.00 11.16 23.20
CA LEU A 492 19.92 11.83 22.27
C LEU A 492 20.33 13.22 22.71
N GLY A 493 19.54 13.85 23.59
CA GLY A 493 19.75 15.18 24.13
C GLY A 493 18.85 16.24 23.51
N HIS A 494 18.77 17.40 24.19
CA HIS A 494 17.90 18.51 23.86
C HIS A 494 18.17 19.08 22.46
N ASP A 495 19.43 19.28 22.10
CA ASP A 495 19.81 19.83 20.77
C ASP A 495 19.35 18.94 19.61
N VAL A 496 19.33 17.62 19.81
CA VAL A 496 18.87 16.67 18.80
C VAL A 496 17.35 16.69 18.70
N LYS A 497 16.64 16.79 19.82
CA LYS A 497 15.18 16.95 19.86
C LYS A 497 14.76 18.20 19.11
N GLU A 498 15.39 19.38 19.39
CA GLU A 498 15.10 20.61 18.66
C GLU A 498 15.37 20.48 17.16
N TRP A 499 16.49 19.86 16.80
CA TRP A 499 16.83 19.63 15.40
C TRP A 499 15.78 18.76 14.67
N ILE A 500 15.25 17.69 15.32
CA ILE A 500 14.17 16.87 14.75
C ILE A 500 12.91 17.72 14.57
N GLU A 501 12.55 18.49 15.60
CA GLU A 501 11.36 19.34 15.59
C GLU A 501 11.40 20.39 14.47
N ASP A 502 12.54 21.04 14.29
CA ASP A 502 12.74 22.03 13.23
C ASP A 502 12.61 21.38 11.84
N ARG A 503 13.17 20.18 11.64
CA ARG A 503 13.08 19.43 10.38
C ARG A 503 11.66 18.96 10.05
N ILE A 504 10.86 18.66 11.06
CA ILE A 504 9.44 18.30 10.87
C ILE A 504 8.62 19.53 10.45
N LYS A 505 8.98 20.71 10.95
CA LYS A 505 8.26 21.97 10.71
C LYS A 505 8.75 22.77 9.50
N SER A 506 9.92 22.44 8.95
CA SER A 506 10.54 23.13 7.81
C SER A 506 10.09 22.61 6.45
#